data_2d77894d8b15404883afa5a8afcdb4f7
#
_entry.id   2d77894d8b15404883afa5a8afcdb4f7
#
_cell.length_a   1.000
_cell.length_b   1.000
_cell.length_c   1.000
_cell.angle_alpha   90.00
_cell.angle_beta   90.00
_cell.angle_gamma   90.00
#
_symmetry.space_group_name_H-M   'P 1'
#
loop_
_entity.id
_entity.type
_entity.pdbx_description
1 polymer ?
#
loop_
_entity_poly.entity_id
_entity_poly.type
_entity_poly.pdbx_seq_one_letter_code
_entity_poly.pdbx_strand_id
1 'polypeptide(L)'
;MESIMKKTNITPWTALLAVVLTLASCDPMSSVEYKIYNKTADTVTVTMHKEIMTSSYKGYTIIENDSVSTDYEADSCNVAVLAPDQVLVVDNEWLGLYREEQVVPFWKYIISITKGETEVRPELWNSEAAWHLKTEGGKRFQGESRYYDIVLRD
;
A
#
# COMPACT_ATOMS: atom_id res chain seq x y z
N MET A 1 -54.49 33.89 -11.98
CA MET A 1 -53.45 33.52 -11.00
C MET A 1 -52.17 33.19 -11.80
N GLU A 2 -51.37 34.23 -12.09
CA GLU A 2 -50.14 34.08 -12.88
C GLU A 2 -48.96 33.74 -11.98
N SER A 3 -48.38 32.59 -12.27
CA SER A 3 -47.17 32.12 -11.57
C SER A 3 -45.95 32.83 -12.15
N ILE A 4 -45.37 33.76 -11.39
CA ILE A 4 -44.13 34.44 -11.76
C ILE A 4 -42.97 33.49 -11.54
N MET A 5 -42.53 32.82 -12.62
CA MET A 5 -41.21 32.13 -12.61
C MET A 5 -40.10 33.15 -12.52
N LYS A 6 -39.48 33.27 -11.36
CA LYS A 6 -38.20 33.99 -11.18
C LYS A 6 -37.10 33.25 -11.96
N LYS A 7 -36.70 33.83 -13.13
CA LYS A 7 -35.47 33.43 -13.81
C LYS A 7 -34.28 33.78 -12.90
N THR A 8 -33.66 32.81 -12.28
CA THR A 8 -32.36 32.97 -11.62
C THR A 8 -31.30 33.19 -12.70
N ASN A 9 -30.87 34.41 -12.88
CA ASN A 9 -29.71 34.74 -13.70
C ASN A 9 -28.44 34.24 -12.98
N ILE A 10 -28.00 33.02 -13.35
CA ILE A 10 -26.68 32.53 -12.94
C ILE A 10 -25.66 33.34 -13.72
N THR A 11 -24.92 34.21 -13.03
CA THR A 11 -23.87 35.00 -13.65
C THR A 11 -22.77 34.08 -14.17
N PRO A 12 -22.14 34.35 -15.33
CA PRO A 12 -21.09 33.48 -15.89
C PRO A 12 -19.93 33.24 -14.92
N TRP A 13 -19.71 34.14 -13.96
CA TRP A 13 -18.72 34.02 -12.90
C TRP A 13 -19.04 32.91 -11.87
N THR A 14 -20.32 32.70 -11.54
CA THR A 14 -20.72 31.61 -10.63
C THR A 14 -20.61 30.24 -11.30
N ALA A 15 -20.89 30.15 -12.60
CA ALA A 15 -20.66 28.94 -13.37
C ALA A 15 -19.15 28.62 -13.50
N LEU A 16 -18.31 29.63 -13.74
CA LEU A 16 -16.86 29.47 -13.81
C LEU A 16 -16.28 29.04 -12.45
N LEU A 17 -16.74 29.64 -11.35
CA LEU A 17 -16.32 29.27 -10.00
C LEU A 17 -16.72 27.83 -9.66
N ALA A 18 -17.91 27.38 -10.03
CA ALA A 18 -18.35 26.02 -9.83
C ALA A 18 -17.49 25.02 -10.62
N VAL A 19 -17.13 25.31 -11.87
CA VAL A 19 -16.24 24.48 -12.69
C VAL A 19 -14.83 24.41 -12.10
N VAL A 20 -14.29 25.54 -11.60
CA VAL A 20 -12.97 25.57 -10.95
C VAL A 20 -12.97 24.74 -9.65
N LEU A 21 -14.04 24.84 -8.85
CA LEU A 21 -14.17 24.06 -7.61
C LEU A 21 -14.34 22.55 -7.88
N THR A 22 -15.00 22.14 -8.95
CA THR A 22 -15.13 20.73 -9.32
C THR A 22 -13.82 20.13 -9.87
N LEU A 23 -12.98 20.95 -10.50
CA LEU A 23 -11.66 20.52 -10.99
C LEU A 23 -10.61 20.45 -9.88
N ALA A 24 -10.81 21.18 -8.76
CA ALA A 24 -9.90 21.17 -7.62
C ALA A 24 -10.13 20.01 -6.62
N SER A 25 -11.17 19.19 -6.82
CA SER A 25 -11.59 18.20 -5.82
C SER A 25 -11.10 16.76 -6.05
N CYS A 26 -10.25 16.53 -7.04
CA CYS A 26 -9.59 15.23 -7.21
C CYS A 26 -8.15 15.32 -6.71
N ASP A 27 -7.96 15.24 -5.40
CA ASP A 27 -6.62 15.01 -4.87
C ASP A 27 -6.12 13.66 -5.36
N PRO A 28 -4.90 13.59 -5.94
CA PRO A 28 -4.34 12.31 -6.37
C PRO A 28 -4.17 11.41 -5.15
N MET A 29 -4.47 10.12 -5.32
CA MET A 29 -4.18 9.10 -4.32
C MET A 29 -2.89 8.39 -4.71
N SER A 30 -1.97 8.26 -3.78
CA SER A 30 -0.74 7.49 -3.95
C SER A 30 -0.73 6.32 -2.99
N SER A 31 -0.09 5.23 -3.40
CA SER A 31 0.03 4.04 -2.57
C SER A 31 1.38 3.37 -2.72
N VAL A 32 1.73 2.60 -1.71
CA VAL A 32 2.85 1.67 -1.75
C VAL A 32 2.38 0.33 -1.20
N GLU A 33 2.69 -0.74 -1.91
CA GLU A 33 2.34 -2.10 -1.52
C GLU A 33 3.60 -2.98 -1.56
N TYR A 34 3.78 -3.79 -0.53
CA TYR A 34 4.85 -4.79 -0.45
C TYR A 34 4.25 -6.18 -0.35
N LYS A 35 4.76 -7.11 -1.17
CA LYS A 35 4.34 -8.51 -1.17
C LYS A 35 5.51 -9.44 -0.94
N ILE A 36 5.36 -10.35 0.02
CA ILE A 36 6.27 -11.48 0.21
C ILE A 36 5.51 -12.76 -0.15
N TYR A 37 5.93 -13.40 -1.23
CA TYR A 37 5.35 -14.65 -1.69
C TYR A 37 6.12 -15.83 -1.11
N ASN A 38 5.46 -16.69 -0.36
CA ASN A 38 6.02 -17.96 0.04
C ASN A 38 5.77 -19.02 -1.07
N LYS A 39 6.77 -19.26 -1.92
CA LYS A 39 6.78 -20.31 -2.94
C LYS A 39 7.73 -21.45 -2.56
N THR A 40 7.97 -21.64 -1.27
CA THR A 40 8.70 -22.78 -0.71
C THR A 40 7.75 -23.86 -0.23
N ALA A 41 8.28 -25.03 0.04
CA ALA A 41 7.52 -26.12 0.68
C ALA A 41 7.37 -25.93 2.21
N ASP A 42 8.15 -25.04 2.79
CA ASP A 42 8.19 -24.79 4.24
C ASP A 42 7.33 -23.58 4.64
N THR A 43 7.01 -23.50 5.92
CA THR A 43 6.43 -22.29 6.51
C THR A 43 7.47 -21.18 6.53
N VAL A 44 7.08 -19.99 6.10
CA VAL A 44 7.89 -18.77 6.19
C VAL A 44 7.38 -17.91 7.33
N THR A 45 8.29 -17.48 8.21
CA THR A 45 7.98 -16.54 9.29
C THR A 45 8.69 -15.23 9.04
N VAL A 46 7.94 -14.12 9.02
CA VAL A 46 8.45 -12.75 8.91
C VAL A 46 8.28 -12.08 10.25
N THR A 47 9.40 -11.75 10.91
CA THR A 47 9.40 -11.01 12.19
C THR A 47 9.71 -9.55 11.91
N MET A 48 8.90 -8.66 12.47
CA MET A 48 8.94 -7.22 12.21
C MET A 48 9.19 -6.43 13.50
N HIS A 49 9.73 -5.22 13.38
CA HIS A 49 9.81 -4.27 14.48
C HIS A 49 8.42 -3.81 14.90
N LYS A 50 8.22 -3.59 16.21
CA LYS A 50 6.95 -3.05 16.74
C LYS A 50 6.62 -1.65 16.22
N GLU A 51 7.62 -0.90 15.80
CA GLU A 51 7.46 0.43 15.21
C GLU A 51 6.64 0.43 13.91
N ILE A 52 6.50 -0.72 13.23
CA ILE A 52 5.59 -0.84 12.10
C ILE A 52 4.16 -0.51 12.52
N MET A 53 3.78 -0.83 13.75
CA MET A 53 2.46 -0.59 14.33
C MET A 53 2.12 0.90 14.51
N THR A 54 3.14 1.76 14.60
CA THR A 54 3.01 3.22 14.74
C THR A 54 3.41 3.97 13.47
N SER A 55 3.80 3.25 12.44
CA SER A 55 4.21 3.79 11.15
C SER A 55 3.01 4.16 10.26
N SER A 56 3.28 4.50 9.01
CA SER A 56 2.25 4.65 7.99
C SER A 56 1.55 3.34 7.63
N TYR A 57 2.17 2.20 7.91
CA TYR A 57 1.55 0.87 7.71
C TYR A 57 0.69 0.52 8.92
N LYS A 58 -0.61 0.33 8.71
CA LYS A 58 -1.58 0.08 9.80
C LYS A 58 -1.79 -1.39 10.13
N GLY A 59 -1.15 -2.28 9.39
CA GLY A 59 -1.29 -3.71 9.56
C GLY A 59 -0.76 -4.46 8.36
N TYR A 60 -1.10 -5.73 8.27
CA TYR A 60 -0.79 -6.58 7.13
C TYR A 60 -1.90 -7.60 6.90
N THR A 61 -1.95 -8.14 5.70
CA THR A 61 -2.93 -9.13 5.27
C THR A 61 -2.20 -10.38 4.78
N ILE A 62 -2.67 -11.56 5.14
CA ILE A 62 -2.21 -12.83 4.57
C ILE A 62 -3.27 -13.31 3.58
N ILE A 63 -2.84 -13.55 2.34
CA ILE A 63 -3.69 -13.96 1.23
C ILE A 63 -3.32 -15.38 0.79
N GLU A 64 -4.34 -16.19 0.52
CA GLU A 64 -4.22 -17.52 -0.05
C GLU A 64 -5.21 -17.67 -1.22
N ASN A 65 -4.73 -18.12 -2.39
CA ASN A 65 -5.56 -18.33 -3.59
C ASN A 65 -6.43 -17.10 -3.95
N ASP A 66 -5.85 -15.91 -3.94
CA ASP A 66 -6.51 -14.63 -4.19
C ASP A 66 -7.65 -14.26 -3.22
N SER A 67 -7.76 -14.98 -2.10
CA SER A 67 -8.71 -14.70 -1.03
C SER A 67 -7.98 -14.31 0.25
N VAL A 68 -8.49 -13.31 0.96
CA VAL A 68 -7.95 -12.92 2.26
C VAL A 68 -8.15 -14.08 3.23
N SER A 69 -7.04 -14.61 3.75
CA SER A 69 -7.06 -15.68 4.75
C SER A 69 -7.06 -15.13 6.17
N THR A 70 -6.35 -14.02 6.41
CA THR A 70 -6.23 -13.38 7.72
C THR A 70 -5.84 -11.92 7.56
N ASP A 71 -6.53 -11.04 8.31
CA ASP A 71 -6.17 -9.63 8.48
C ASP A 71 -5.61 -9.40 9.88
N TYR A 72 -4.52 -8.66 9.98
CA TYR A 72 -3.89 -8.26 11.24
C TYR A 72 -3.82 -6.74 11.33
N GLU A 73 -4.50 -6.17 12.32
CA GLU A 73 -4.38 -4.75 12.65
C GLU A 73 -3.09 -4.47 13.43
N ALA A 74 -2.65 -3.23 13.38
CA ALA A 74 -1.38 -2.76 13.95
C ALA A 74 -1.14 -3.17 15.42
N ASP A 75 -2.18 -3.23 16.24
CA ASP A 75 -2.04 -3.52 17.69
C ASP A 75 -1.92 -5.01 18.02
N SER A 76 -2.07 -5.91 17.05
CA SER A 76 -2.27 -7.33 17.33
C SER A 76 -1.03 -8.20 17.14
N CYS A 77 -0.16 -7.93 16.17
CA CYS A 77 0.95 -8.82 15.85
C CYS A 77 2.08 -8.15 15.07
N ASN A 78 3.32 -8.49 15.41
CA ASN A 78 4.52 -8.13 14.65
C ASN A 78 5.24 -9.35 14.04
N VAL A 79 4.54 -10.47 13.95
CA VAL A 79 5.03 -11.71 13.36
C VAL A 79 3.99 -12.23 12.38
N ALA A 80 4.35 -12.35 11.11
CA ALA A 80 3.53 -12.98 10.09
C ALA A 80 4.05 -14.39 9.80
N VAL A 81 3.14 -15.37 9.78
CA VAL A 81 3.44 -16.78 9.50
C VAL A 81 2.71 -17.18 8.22
N LEU A 82 3.47 -17.52 7.19
CA LEU A 82 2.98 -17.83 5.86
C LEU A 82 3.15 -19.34 5.58
N ALA A 83 2.05 -20.04 5.40
CA ALA A 83 2.08 -21.39 4.84
C ALA A 83 2.57 -21.38 3.36
N PRO A 84 2.92 -22.50 2.78
CA PRO A 84 3.19 -22.61 1.33
C PRO A 84 2.08 -21.95 0.51
N ASP A 85 2.47 -21.23 -0.55
CA ASP A 85 1.59 -20.49 -1.48
C ASP A 85 0.86 -19.27 -0.90
N GLN A 86 1.02 -18.96 0.37
CA GLN A 86 0.48 -17.72 0.95
C GLN A 86 1.34 -16.50 0.62
N VAL A 87 0.70 -15.34 0.67
CA VAL A 87 1.30 -14.04 0.40
C VAL A 87 1.06 -13.11 1.58
N LEU A 88 2.11 -12.52 2.11
CA LEU A 88 2.03 -11.36 3.01
C LEU A 88 1.87 -10.10 2.17
N VAL A 89 0.87 -9.30 2.46
CA VAL A 89 0.64 -7.99 1.84
C VAL A 89 0.69 -6.92 2.93
N VAL A 90 1.50 -5.90 2.68
CA VAL A 90 1.59 -4.70 3.54
C VAL A 90 1.43 -3.49 2.63
N ASP A 91 0.42 -2.68 2.89
CA ASP A 91 0.10 -1.53 2.06
C ASP A 91 -0.02 -0.24 2.87
N ASN A 92 0.13 0.87 2.18
CA ASN A 92 -0.13 2.21 2.68
C ASN A 92 -0.65 3.10 1.56
N GLU A 93 -1.74 3.80 1.83
CA GLU A 93 -2.37 4.74 0.92
C GLU A 93 -2.47 6.13 1.55
N TRP A 94 -2.28 7.17 0.75
CA TRP A 94 -2.44 8.56 1.21
C TRP A 94 -2.94 9.48 0.09
N LEU A 95 -3.55 10.57 0.50
CA LEU A 95 -3.89 11.66 -0.41
C LEU A 95 -2.64 12.49 -0.73
N GLY A 96 -2.43 12.77 -2.01
CA GLY A 96 -1.32 13.55 -2.51
C GLY A 96 -0.41 12.80 -3.48
N LEU A 97 0.59 13.51 -3.99
CA LEU A 97 1.59 12.92 -4.87
C LEU A 97 2.58 12.07 -4.08
N TYR A 98 3.10 11.02 -4.71
CA TYR A 98 4.16 10.21 -4.12
C TYR A 98 5.40 11.05 -3.85
N ARG A 99 5.95 10.92 -2.65
CA ARG A 99 7.24 11.49 -2.24
C ARG A 99 8.01 10.43 -1.48
N GLU A 100 9.19 10.09 -1.98
CA GLU A 100 10.03 9.03 -1.42
C GLU A 100 10.38 9.25 0.07
N GLU A 101 10.51 10.51 0.47
CA GLU A 101 10.84 10.91 1.84
C GLU A 101 9.70 10.65 2.85
N GLN A 102 8.48 10.43 2.37
CA GLN A 102 7.29 10.25 3.21
C GLN A 102 7.05 8.79 3.62
N VAL A 103 7.69 7.83 2.94
CA VAL A 103 7.45 6.42 3.17
C VAL A 103 8.75 5.73 3.57
N VAL A 104 8.80 5.25 4.80
CA VAL A 104 9.90 4.38 5.23
C VAL A 104 9.66 3.02 4.58
N PRO A 105 10.61 2.49 3.78
CA PRO A 105 10.44 1.21 3.11
C PRO A 105 10.17 0.07 4.08
N PHE A 106 9.23 -0.82 3.76
CA PHE A 106 8.79 -1.91 4.62
C PHE A 106 9.95 -2.83 5.06
N TRP A 107 10.93 -3.12 4.18
CA TRP A 107 12.08 -3.96 4.54
C TRP A 107 12.89 -3.43 5.73
N LYS A 108 12.83 -2.14 6.03
CA LYS A 108 13.47 -1.57 7.22
C LYS A 108 12.79 -1.94 8.53
N TYR A 109 11.56 -2.41 8.47
CA TYR A 109 10.84 -2.93 9.64
C TYR A 109 11.00 -4.43 9.81
N ILE A 110 11.55 -5.16 8.83
CA ILE A 110 11.81 -6.60 8.95
C ILE A 110 13.03 -6.82 9.82
N ILE A 111 12.90 -7.63 10.86
CA ILE A 111 14.00 -8.08 11.73
C ILE A 111 14.64 -9.32 11.13
N SER A 112 13.80 -10.31 10.75
CA SER A 112 14.25 -11.57 10.17
C SER A 112 13.16 -12.20 9.31
N ILE A 113 13.58 -12.99 8.36
CA ILE A 113 12.73 -13.94 7.63
C ILE A 113 13.32 -15.31 7.83
N THR A 114 12.50 -16.29 8.27
CA THR A 114 12.92 -17.68 8.38
C THR A 114 12.09 -18.56 7.45
N LYS A 115 12.71 -19.62 6.90
CA LYS A 115 12.07 -20.69 6.16
C LYS A 115 12.23 -21.97 6.99
N GLY A 116 11.14 -22.45 7.58
CA GLY A 116 11.23 -23.45 8.65
C GLY A 116 12.13 -22.95 9.78
N GLU A 117 13.20 -23.70 10.08
CA GLU A 117 14.20 -23.33 11.08
C GLU A 117 15.41 -22.55 10.51
N THR A 118 15.45 -22.31 9.20
CA THR A 118 16.59 -21.69 8.52
C THR A 118 16.33 -20.20 8.30
N GLU A 119 17.26 -19.36 8.71
CA GLU A 119 17.19 -17.91 8.44
C GLU A 119 17.50 -17.62 6.97
N VAL A 120 16.65 -16.82 6.34
CA VAL A 120 16.85 -16.29 4.99
C VAL A 120 17.86 -15.15 5.06
N ARG A 121 18.91 -15.24 4.26
CA ARG A 121 20.00 -14.25 4.27
C ARG A 121 19.48 -12.83 4.02
N PRO A 122 19.89 -11.84 4.83
CA PRO A 122 19.41 -10.45 4.73
C PRO A 122 19.59 -9.81 3.34
N GLU A 123 20.61 -10.20 2.59
CA GLU A 123 20.87 -9.67 1.25
C GLU A 123 19.73 -9.96 0.26
N LEU A 124 18.90 -10.97 0.57
CA LEU A 124 17.76 -11.36 -0.27
C LEU A 124 16.50 -10.54 0.00
N TRP A 125 16.46 -9.69 1.03
CA TRP A 125 15.26 -8.92 1.37
C TRP A 125 15.52 -7.53 1.97
N ASN A 126 16.70 -7.24 2.54
CA ASN A 126 16.97 -6.01 3.31
C ASN A 126 17.53 -4.87 2.44
N SER A 127 17.05 -4.73 1.21
CA SER A 127 17.42 -3.60 0.35
C SER A 127 16.41 -3.47 -0.79
N GLU A 128 16.27 -2.28 -1.36
CA GLU A 128 15.41 -2.06 -2.52
C GLU A 128 15.77 -2.98 -3.70
N ALA A 129 17.06 -3.23 -3.91
CA ALA A 129 17.54 -4.09 -5.01
C ALA A 129 17.08 -5.56 -4.91
N ALA A 130 16.67 -6.01 -3.72
CA ALA A 130 16.13 -7.35 -3.51
C ALA A 130 14.66 -7.48 -3.95
N TRP A 131 13.96 -6.36 -4.11
CA TRP A 131 12.54 -6.31 -4.44
C TRP A 131 12.32 -5.98 -5.89
N HIS A 132 11.35 -6.65 -6.49
CA HIS A 132 10.91 -6.30 -7.84
C HIS A 132 9.92 -5.14 -7.77
N LEU A 133 10.34 -3.98 -8.29
CA LEU A 133 9.51 -2.78 -8.32
C LEU A 133 8.68 -2.71 -9.60
N LYS A 134 7.38 -2.49 -9.45
CA LYS A 134 6.45 -2.08 -10.50
C LYS A 134 5.82 -0.75 -10.10
N THR A 135 5.78 0.21 -11.01
CA THR A 135 5.16 1.53 -10.79
C THR A 135 3.98 1.72 -11.74
N GLU A 136 2.87 2.21 -11.21
CA GLU A 136 1.67 2.58 -11.97
C GLU A 136 1.26 4.02 -11.67
N GLY A 137 0.73 4.75 -12.64
CA GLY A 137 0.34 6.16 -12.47
C GLY A 137 1.50 7.12 -12.61
N GLY A 138 1.56 8.14 -11.75
CA GLY A 138 2.61 9.16 -11.73
C GLY A 138 2.58 10.17 -12.88
N LYS A 139 1.53 10.14 -13.74
CA LYS A 139 1.35 11.15 -14.77
C LYS A 139 0.72 12.40 -14.14
N ARG A 140 0.99 13.55 -14.77
CA ARG A 140 0.57 14.88 -14.35
C ARG A 140 -0.80 14.89 -13.66
N PHE A 141 -0.85 15.22 -12.35
CA PHE A 141 -2.03 15.23 -11.48
C PHE A 141 -2.65 13.86 -11.14
N GLN A 142 -1.95 12.75 -11.40
CA GLN A 142 -2.35 11.42 -10.93
C GLN A 142 -1.42 10.98 -9.81
N GLY A 143 -1.99 10.30 -8.81
CA GLY A 143 -1.20 9.60 -7.80
C GLY A 143 -0.35 8.50 -8.41
N GLU A 144 0.66 8.08 -7.69
CA GLU A 144 1.58 7.01 -8.09
C GLU A 144 1.41 5.82 -7.15
N SER A 145 1.22 4.64 -7.71
CA SER A 145 1.22 3.38 -6.97
C SER A 145 2.51 2.62 -7.23
N ARG A 146 3.19 2.21 -6.17
CA ARG A 146 4.41 1.40 -6.23
C ARG A 146 4.15 0.04 -5.59
N TYR A 147 4.54 -0.99 -6.29
CA TYR A 147 4.40 -2.39 -5.88
C TYR A 147 5.78 -3.01 -5.79
N TYR A 148 6.13 -3.52 -4.62
CA TYR A 148 7.39 -4.17 -4.33
C TYR A 148 7.14 -5.64 -4.01
N ASP A 149 7.64 -6.53 -4.85
CA ASP A 149 7.43 -7.96 -4.73
C ASP A 149 8.74 -8.70 -4.46
N ILE A 150 8.71 -9.66 -3.54
CA ILE A 150 9.78 -10.62 -3.32
C ILE A 150 9.20 -12.03 -3.31
N VAL A 151 9.88 -12.99 -3.95
CA VAL A 151 9.45 -14.38 -4.04
C VAL A 151 10.48 -15.28 -3.37
N LEU A 152 10.12 -15.87 -2.25
CA LEU A 152 10.93 -16.85 -1.56
C LEU A 152 10.71 -18.23 -2.20
N ARG A 153 11.80 -18.89 -2.59
CA ARG A 153 11.80 -20.22 -3.25
C ARG A 153 12.78 -21.16 -2.56
N ASP A 154 12.63 -22.44 -2.85
CA ASP A 154 13.57 -23.48 -2.44
C ASP A 154 14.91 -23.39 -3.17
#